data_a361be68b6a105080dceed72414c2407
#
_entry.id   a361be68b6a105080dceed72414c2407
#
_cell.length_a   1.000
_cell.length_b   1.000
_cell.length_c   1.000
_cell.angle_alpha   90.00
_cell.angle_beta   90.00
_cell.angle_gamma   90.00
#
_symmetry.space_group_name_H-M   'P 1'
#
loop_
_entity.id
_entity.type
_entity.pdbx_description
1 polymer ?
#
loop_
_entity_poly.entity_id
_entity_poly.type
_entity_poly.pdbx_seq_one_letter_code
_entity_poly.pdbx_strand_id
1 'polypeptide(L)'
;MTLRINSTAPDFKAETTQGPIEFHKWIGDGWAVLFSHPKDFTPVCTTELGYMAGLKPEFDKRNTKIVGLSVDPVANHSKWAKDIEETQGHAVTYPMIGDPELKVATAYDMLPEGAGTTSEGRTAADNATVRSVFIIGPDTKIKAMLTYPMSTGRNFDEVLRLLESCQLTAKHQVATPVNWKKGEDVIIVPAVSDEAAKAKYPGGWKAPKPYLRIVPQPRD
;
A
#
# COMPACT_ATOMS: atom_id res chain seq x y z
N MET A 1 -0.25 -17.55 -9.88
CA MET A 1 1.00 -17.63 -9.05
C MET A 1 0.73 -16.82 -7.80
N THR A 2 0.84 -17.41 -6.61
CA THR A 2 0.52 -16.70 -5.36
C THR A 2 1.59 -15.64 -5.07
N LEU A 3 1.20 -14.39 -4.86
CA LEU A 3 2.11 -13.31 -4.50
C LEU A 3 2.65 -13.50 -3.09
N ARG A 4 3.92 -13.13 -2.87
CA ARG A 4 4.62 -13.27 -1.58
C ARG A 4 5.42 -12.00 -1.27
N ILE A 5 5.73 -11.78 -0.02
CA ILE A 5 6.72 -10.78 0.39
C ILE A 5 8.05 -11.06 -0.33
N ASN A 6 8.67 -10.00 -0.86
CA ASN A 6 9.88 -10.01 -1.68
C ASN A 6 9.72 -10.58 -3.11
N SER A 7 8.54 -11.05 -3.54
CA SER A 7 8.33 -11.30 -4.96
C SER A 7 8.25 -9.98 -5.72
N THR A 8 8.65 -9.99 -6.99
CA THR A 8 8.45 -8.85 -7.88
C THR A 8 6.95 -8.63 -8.06
N ALA A 9 6.48 -7.42 -7.84
CA ALA A 9 5.10 -7.02 -8.11
C ALA A 9 4.83 -7.18 -9.62
N PRO A 10 3.71 -7.79 -10.03
CA PRO A 10 3.35 -7.88 -11.44
C PRO A 10 3.36 -6.51 -12.10
N ASP A 11 4.05 -6.36 -13.23
CA ASP A 11 3.97 -5.16 -14.05
C ASP A 11 2.72 -5.20 -14.92
N PHE A 12 2.15 -4.04 -15.21
CA PHE A 12 0.97 -3.91 -16.04
C PHE A 12 0.86 -2.54 -16.70
N LYS A 13 0.03 -2.47 -17.74
CA LYS A 13 -0.47 -1.21 -18.30
C LYS A 13 -1.96 -1.12 -18.01
N ALA A 14 -2.42 0.04 -17.58
CA ALA A 14 -3.82 0.25 -17.25
C ALA A 14 -4.26 1.69 -17.52
N GLU A 15 -5.54 1.85 -17.87
CA GLU A 15 -6.21 3.14 -17.94
C GLU A 15 -6.60 3.60 -16.54
N THR A 16 -6.40 4.89 -16.28
CA THR A 16 -6.75 5.51 -14.99
C THR A 16 -7.49 6.82 -15.19
N THR A 17 -8.04 7.35 -14.10
CA THR A 17 -8.66 8.69 -14.09
C THR A 17 -7.68 9.83 -14.43
N GLN A 18 -6.38 9.56 -14.48
CA GLN A 18 -5.32 10.52 -14.79
C GLN A 18 -4.53 10.14 -16.06
N GLY A 19 -5.13 9.32 -16.93
CA GLY A 19 -4.51 8.78 -18.13
C GLY A 19 -3.84 7.42 -17.92
N PRO A 20 -3.28 6.84 -18.99
CA PRO A 20 -2.67 5.52 -18.95
C PRO A 20 -1.39 5.49 -18.10
N ILE A 21 -1.17 4.39 -17.40
CA ILE A 21 0.07 4.14 -16.67
C ILE A 21 0.73 2.84 -17.13
N GLU A 22 2.06 2.82 -17.13
CA GLU A 22 2.90 1.61 -17.11
C GLU A 22 3.44 1.48 -15.69
N PHE A 23 2.99 0.48 -14.95
CA PHE A 23 3.05 0.51 -13.48
C PHE A 23 4.46 0.62 -12.90
N HIS A 24 5.41 -0.21 -13.32
CA HIS A 24 6.79 -0.12 -12.81
C HIS A 24 7.45 1.20 -13.21
N LYS A 25 7.23 1.66 -14.44
CA LYS A 25 7.72 2.95 -14.90
C LYS A 25 7.07 4.12 -14.16
N TRP A 26 5.78 3.98 -13.84
CA TRP A 26 5.04 4.97 -13.07
C TRP A 26 5.52 5.05 -11.63
N ILE A 27 5.88 3.94 -10.97
CA ILE A 27 6.51 3.94 -9.63
C ILE A 27 7.81 4.74 -9.68
N GLY A 28 8.68 4.48 -10.67
CA GLY A 28 9.99 5.10 -10.77
C GLY A 28 10.92 4.64 -9.64
N ASP A 29 11.62 5.59 -9.03
CA ASP A 29 12.55 5.38 -7.91
C ASP A 29 11.89 5.49 -6.51
N GLY A 30 10.58 5.70 -6.47
CA GLY A 30 9.79 5.83 -5.26
C GLY A 30 9.20 4.51 -4.77
N TRP A 31 8.32 4.65 -3.79
CA TRP A 31 7.45 3.59 -3.29
C TRP A 31 6.07 3.69 -3.93
N ALA A 32 5.32 2.61 -3.87
CA ALA A 32 3.91 2.64 -4.28
C ALA A 32 3.01 1.91 -3.27
N VAL A 33 1.78 2.40 -3.15
CA VAL A 33 0.67 1.72 -2.50
C VAL A 33 -0.41 1.49 -3.55
N LEU A 34 -0.58 0.23 -3.94
CA LEU A 34 -1.68 -0.22 -4.79
C LEU A 34 -2.77 -0.80 -3.89
N PHE A 35 -3.98 -0.27 -3.98
CA PHE A 35 -5.08 -0.76 -3.18
C PHE A 35 -6.35 -0.94 -4.01
N SER A 36 -7.11 -2.00 -3.72
CA SER A 36 -8.38 -2.27 -4.40
C SER A 36 -9.58 -1.89 -3.54
N HIS A 37 -10.70 -1.57 -4.17
CA HIS A 37 -12.00 -1.40 -3.52
C HIS A 37 -13.07 -2.19 -4.29
N PRO A 38 -14.09 -2.73 -3.60
CA PRO A 38 -15.05 -3.62 -4.23
C PRO A 38 -15.84 -3.01 -5.37
N LYS A 39 -16.39 -1.80 -5.19
CA LYS A 39 -17.31 -1.19 -6.16
C LYS A 39 -17.46 0.30 -5.95
N ASP A 40 -17.55 1.04 -7.05
CA ASP A 40 -17.89 2.47 -7.04
C ASP A 40 -19.31 2.73 -6.52
N PHE A 41 -19.55 3.94 -6.07
CA PHE A 41 -20.85 4.39 -5.54
C PHE A 41 -21.37 3.52 -4.39
N THR A 42 -20.47 3.09 -3.49
CA THR A 42 -20.82 2.31 -2.30
C THR A 42 -20.34 3.01 -1.02
N PRO A 43 -21.06 2.87 0.11
CA PRO A 43 -20.80 3.67 1.30
C PRO A 43 -19.37 3.49 1.86
N VAL A 44 -18.94 2.27 2.12
CA VAL A 44 -17.63 1.99 2.72
C VAL A 44 -16.49 2.45 1.80
N CYS A 45 -16.61 2.18 0.48
CA CYS A 45 -15.59 2.61 -0.47
C CYS A 45 -15.50 4.15 -0.55
N THR A 46 -16.63 4.86 -0.49
CA THR A 46 -16.63 6.33 -0.44
C THR A 46 -15.82 6.85 0.75
N THR A 47 -16.05 6.31 1.95
CA THR A 47 -15.29 6.72 3.14
C THR A 47 -13.80 6.41 3.03
N GLU A 48 -13.44 5.24 2.48
CA GLU A 48 -12.06 4.83 2.30
C GLU A 48 -11.30 5.72 1.32
N LEU A 49 -11.88 5.96 0.13
CA LEU A 49 -11.19 6.73 -0.91
C LEU A 49 -11.07 8.20 -0.52
N GLY A 50 -12.06 8.76 0.17
CA GLY A 50 -11.97 10.10 0.72
C GLY A 50 -10.91 10.23 1.80
N TYR A 51 -10.82 9.26 2.72
CA TYR A 51 -9.76 9.22 3.73
C TYR A 51 -8.37 9.13 3.11
N MET A 52 -8.18 8.25 2.11
CA MET A 52 -6.93 8.17 1.34
C MET A 52 -6.60 9.48 0.61
N ALA A 53 -7.60 10.18 0.09
CA ALA A 53 -7.38 11.48 -0.54
C ALA A 53 -6.84 12.51 0.45
N GLY A 54 -7.35 12.52 1.68
CA GLY A 54 -6.84 13.35 2.77
C GLY A 54 -5.41 12.97 3.19
N LEU A 55 -5.06 11.68 3.16
CA LEU A 55 -3.72 11.18 3.49
C LEU A 55 -2.70 11.33 2.35
N LYS A 56 -3.12 11.61 1.12
CA LYS A 56 -2.20 11.69 -0.03
C LYS A 56 -0.97 12.56 0.21
N PRO A 57 -1.06 13.77 0.82
CA PRO A 57 0.13 14.57 1.10
C PRO A 57 1.15 13.87 2.02
N GLU A 58 0.69 13.00 2.92
CA GLU A 58 1.59 12.24 3.79
C GLU A 58 2.33 11.15 3.02
N PHE A 59 1.69 10.51 2.04
CA PHE A 59 2.37 9.58 1.13
C PHE A 59 3.36 10.31 0.22
N ASP A 60 2.99 11.46 -0.33
CA ASP A 60 3.87 12.28 -1.18
C ASP A 60 5.16 12.70 -0.45
N LYS A 61 5.07 13.15 0.82
CA LYS A 61 6.23 13.47 1.67
C LYS A 61 7.19 12.29 1.86
N ARG A 62 6.72 11.07 1.64
CA ARG A 62 7.47 9.82 1.78
C ARG A 62 7.90 9.21 0.45
N ASN A 63 7.94 10.02 -0.60
CA ASN A 63 8.22 9.57 -1.98
C ASN A 63 7.40 8.31 -2.33
N THR A 64 6.11 8.33 -2.03
CA THR A 64 5.21 7.20 -2.22
C THR A 64 4.01 7.60 -3.05
N LYS A 65 3.84 6.95 -4.18
CA LYS A 65 2.68 7.10 -5.04
C LYS A 65 1.57 6.15 -4.60
N ILE A 66 0.33 6.63 -4.63
CA ILE A 66 -0.83 5.80 -4.31
C ILE A 66 -1.71 5.65 -5.54
N VAL A 67 -2.28 4.48 -5.75
CA VAL A 67 -3.19 4.17 -6.85
C VAL A 67 -4.30 3.24 -6.37
N GLY A 68 -5.55 3.63 -6.62
CA GLY A 68 -6.72 2.81 -6.36
C GLY A 68 -7.07 1.94 -7.55
N LEU A 69 -7.79 0.85 -7.31
CA LEU A 69 -8.27 -0.06 -8.35
C LEU A 69 -9.65 -0.61 -8.00
N SER A 70 -10.53 -0.67 -8.98
CA SER A 70 -11.67 -1.59 -8.98
C SER A 70 -11.93 -2.12 -10.38
N VAL A 71 -12.83 -3.08 -10.47
CA VAL A 71 -13.27 -3.64 -11.77
C VAL A 71 -14.25 -2.71 -12.50
N ASP A 72 -14.65 -1.60 -11.91
CA ASP A 72 -15.49 -0.60 -12.54
C ASP A 72 -14.72 0.15 -13.66
N PRO A 73 -15.42 0.65 -14.70
CA PRO A 73 -14.79 1.46 -15.73
C PRO A 73 -14.29 2.81 -15.21
N VAL A 74 -13.20 3.34 -15.77
CA VAL A 74 -12.64 4.66 -15.45
C VAL A 74 -13.67 5.79 -15.45
N ALA A 75 -14.63 5.74 -16.39
CA ALA A 75 -15.70 6.72 -16.48
C ALA A 75 -16.59 6.79 -15.21
N ASN A 76 -16.76 5.66 -14.52
CA ASN A 76 -17.49 5.61 -13.24
C ASN A 76 -16.67 6.26 -12.14
N HIS A 77 -15.37 5.93 -12.04
CA HIS A 77 -14.45 6.55 -11.08
C HIS A 77 -14.46 8.08 -11.20
N SER A 78 -14.39 8.60 -12.43
CA SER A 78 -14.38 10.04 -12.68
C SER A 78 -15.68 10.74 -12.24
N LYS A 79 -16.80 10.08 -12.38
CA LYS A 79 -18.10 10.60 -11.88
C LYS A 79 -18.17 10.56 -10.37
N TRP A 80 -17.78 9.42 -9.79
CA TRP A 80 -17.84 9.18 -8.36
C TRP A 80 -16.84 10.02 -7.54
N ALA A 81 -15.73 10.42 -8.12
CA ALA A 81 -14.75 11.30 -7.48
C ALA A 81 -15.36 12.60 -6.94
N LYS A 82 -16.40 13.12 -7.61
CA LYS A 82 -17.14 14.32 -7.16
C LYS A 82 -17.95 14.04 -5.90
N ASP A 83 -18.64 12.90 -5.85
CA ASP A 83 -19.42 12.50 -4.69
C ASP A 83 -18.50 12.26 -3.48
N ILE A 84 -17.31 11.69 -3.71
CA ILE A 84 -16.30 11.51 -2.68
C ILE A 84 -15.84 12.86 -2.12
N GLU A 85 -15.48 13.81 -2.98
CA GLU A 85 -15.08 15.16 -2.57
C GLU A 85 -16.20 15.86 -1.78
N GLU A 86 -17.42 15.82 -2.29
CA GLU A 86 -18.58 16.45 -1.65
C GLU A 86 -18.88 15.88 -0.26
N THR A 87 -18.78 14.55 -0.10
CA THR A 87 -19.15 13.86 1.15
C THR A 87 -18.01 13.73 2.14
N GLN A 88 -16.74 13.67 1.68
CA GLN A 88 -15.57 13.43 2.52
C GLN A 88 -14.66 14.67 2.66
N GLY A 89 -14.91 15.74 1.89
CA GLY A 89 -14.17 16.99 1.98
C GLY A 89 -12.76 16.96 1.37
N HIS A 90 -12.42 15.92 0.63
CA HIS A 90 -11.10 15.76 0.00
C HIS A 90 -11.25 15.31 -1.45
N ALA A 91 -10.66 16.07 -2.39
CA ALA A 91 -10.61 15.71 -3.79
C ALA A 91 -9.71 14.49 -4.01
N VAL A 92 -10.16 13.53 -4.81
CA VAL A 92 -9.36 12.37 -5.20
C VAL A 92 -8.33 12.81 -6.24
N THR A 93 -7.11 13.09 -5.80
CA THR A 93 -5.99 13.58 -6.64
C THR A 93 -4.96 12.50 -6.95
N TYR A 94 -5.28 11.24 -6.71
CA TYR A 94 -4.50 10.08 -7.13
C TYR A 94 -5.22 9.30 -8.23
N PRO A 95 -4.50 8.54 -9.08
CA PRO A 95 -5.11 7.77 -10.15
C PRO A 95 -5.96 6.61 -9.59
N MET A 96 -7.09 6.36 -10.24
CA MET A 96 -7.93 5.18 -10.01
C MET A 96 -7.96 4.34 -11.29
N ILE A 97 -7.52 3.09 -11.21
CA ILE A 97 -7.50 2.12 -12.29
C ILE A 97 -8.89 1.53 -12.48
N GLY A 98 -9.40 1.60 -13.72
CA GLY A 98 -10.53 0.79 -14.13
C GLY A 98 -10.04 -0.53 -14.73
N ASP A 99 -10.46 -1.65 -14.13
CA ASP A 99 -10.04 -2.99 -14.56
C ASP A 99 -11.22 -3.89 -14.93
N PRO A 100 -12.07 -3.48 -15.90
CA PRO A 100 -13.26 -4.26 -16.27
C PRO A 100 -12.93 -5.64 -16.87
N GLU A 101 -11.70 -5.83 -17.35
CA GLU A 101 -11.23 -7.10 -17.89
C GLU A 101 -10.54 -7.99 -16.84
N LEU A 102 -10.51 -7.57 -15.57
CA LEU A 102 -9.93 -8.29 -14.42
C LEU A 102 -8.43 -8.62 -14.57
N LYS A 103 -7.70 -7.93 -15.43
CA LYS A 103 -6.30 -8.22 -15.70
C LYS A 103 -5.42 -7.97 -14.49
N VAL A 104 -5.54 -6.78 -13.92
CA VAL A 104 -4.75 -6.38 -12.75
C VAL A 104 -5.27 -7.07 -11.49
N ALA A 105 -6.59 -7.12 -11.32
CA ALA A 105 -7.22 -7.78 -10.18
C ALA A 105 -6.81 -9.26 -10.07
N THR A 106 -6.75 -9.97 -11.21
CA THR A 106 -6.29 -11.36 -11.26
C THR A 106 -4.79 -11.48 -10.99
N ALA A 107 -3.96 -10.60 -11.60
CA ALA A 107 -2.50 -10.63 -11.43
C ALA A 107 -2.09 -10.40 -9.96
N TYR A 108 -2.87 -9.61 -9.22
CA TYR A 108 -2.65 -9.27 -7.83
C TYR A 108 -3.48 -10.09 -6.84
N ASP A 109 -4.17 -11.13 -7.30
CA ASP A 109 -4.99 -12.01 -6.45
C ASP A 109 -6.00 -11.23 -5.57
N MET A 110 -6.64 -10.23 -6.19
CA MET A 110 -7.58 -9.32 -5.52
C MET A 110 -9.03 -9.80 -5.54
N LEU A 111 -9.31 -10.88 -6.25
CA LEU A 111 -10.66 -11.44 -6.39
C LEU A 111 -10.91 -12.48 -5.30
N PRO A 112 -12.12 -12.55 -4.72
CA PRO A 112 -12.45 -13.59 -3.75
C PRO A 112 -12.51 -14.95 -4.43
N GLU A 113 -12.40 -16.02 -3.64
CA GLU A 113 -12.60 -17.38 -4.14
C GLU A 113 -13.97 -17.52 -4.79
N GLY A 114 -14.02 -18.18 -5.96
CA GLY A 114 -15.25 -18.36 -6.73
C GLY A 114 -15.66 -17.17 -7.61
N ALA A 115 -14.95 -16.04 -7.55
CA ALA A 115 -15.20 -14.88 -8.44
C ALA A 115 -14.77 -15.21 -9.84
N GLY A 116 -14.54 -16.25 -10.40
CA GLY A 116 -14.10 -16.58 -11.75
C GLY A 116 -13.11 -15.57 -12.37
N THR A 117 -12.45 -15.96 -13.43
CA THR A 117 -11.29 -15.26 -14.00
C THR A 117 -11.59 -14.52 -15.31
N THR A 118 -12.84 -14.45 -15.75
CA THR A 118 -13.21 -13.82 -17.03
C THR A 118 -14.29 -12.76 -16.83
N SER A 119 -14.26 -11.70 -17.64
CA SER A 119 -15.29 -10.66 -17.69
C SER A 119 -16.50 -11.03 -18.54
N GLU A 120 -16.48 -12.17 -19.20
CA GLU A 120 -17.50 -12.57 -20.14
C GLU A 120 -18.82 -12.94 -19.44
N GLY A 121 -19.88 -12.23 -19.78
CA GLY A 121 -21.23 -12.43 -19.20
C GLY A 121 -21.40 -11.97 -17.75
N ARG A 122 -20.48 -11.15 -17.18
CA ARG A 122 -20.43 -10.78 -15.77
C ARG A 122 -20.70 -9.30 -15.54
N THR A 123 -21.28 -9.01 -14.40
CA THR A 123 -21.42 -7.63 -13.90
C THR A 123 -20.33 -7.30 -12.90
N ALA A 124 -20.06 -6.01 -12.67
CA ALA A 124 -19.12 -5.59 -11.61
C ALA A 124 -19.52 -6.13 -10.23
N ALA A 125 -20.78 -6.47 -10.01
CA ALA A 125 -21.27 -7.09 -8.78
C ALA A 125 -20.73 -8.53 -8.60
N ASP A 126 -20.54 -9.26 -9.69
CA ASP A 126 -20.09 -10.66 -9.66
C ASP A 126 -18.57 -10.76 -9.46
N ASN A 127 -17.84 -9.68 -9.74
CA ASN A 127 -16.37 -9.65 -9.74
C ASN A 127 -15.76 -8.57 -8.88
N ALA A 128 -16.48 -8.07 -7.89
CA ALA A 128 -15.94 -7.09 -6.98
C ALA A 128 -14.64 -7.60 -6.32
N THR A 129 -13.61 -6.76 -6.31
CA THR A 129 -12.36 -7.08 -5.60
C THR A 129 -12.60 -7.07 -4.10
N VAL A 130 -11.83 -7.86 -3.36
CA VAL A 130 -11.67 -7.66 -1.91
C VAL A 130 -10.87 -6.38 -1.66
N ARG A 131 -10.73 -5.97 -0.41
CA ARG A 131 -9.99 -4.75 -0.03
C ARG A 131 -8.52 -5.08 0.21
N SER A 132 -7.77 -5.27 -0.86
CA SER A 132 -6.33 -5.53 -0.80
C SER A 132 -5.52 -4.23 -0.73
N VAL A 133 -4.34 -4.31 -0.13
CA VAL A 133 -3.31 -3.28 -0.14
C VAL A 133 -1.97 -3.95 -0.38
N PHE A 134 -1.19 -3.40 -1.31
CA PHE A 134 0.19 -3.81 -1.58
C PHE A 134 1.10 -2.61 -1.39
N ILE A 135 2.10 -2.73 -0.51
CA ILE A 135 3.20 -1.77 -0.38
C ILE A 135 4.36 -2.31 -1.22
N ILE A 136 4.79 -1.54 -2.19
CA ILE A 136 5.80 -1.92 -3.17
C ILE A 136 6.98 -0.95 -3.06
N GLY A 137 8.18 -1.50 -2.94
CA GLY A 137 9.41 -0.71 -2.83
C GLY A 137 9.95 -0.25 -4.19
N PRO A 138 10.99 0.62 -4.18
CA PRO A 138 11.63 1.12 -5.40
C PRO A 138 12.33 0.02 -6.21
N ASP A 139 12.59 -1.13 -5.61
CA ASP A 139 13.07 -2.35 -6.27
C ASP A 139 11.94 -3.17 -6.93
N THR A 140 10.77 -2.59 -7.07
CA THR A 140 9.54 -3.22 -7.58
C THR A 140 9.10 -4.48 -6.84
N LYS A 141 9.60 -4.70 -5.62
CA LYS A 141 9.22 -5.87 -4.81
C LYS A 141 8.12 -5.54 -3.81
N ILE A 142 7.25 -6.50 -3.58
CA ILE A 142 6.21 -6.43 -2.56
C ILE A 142 6.87 -6.46 -1.17
N LYS A 143 6.64 -5.43 -0.37
CA LYS A 143 7.18 -5.29 0.99
C LYS A 143 6.16 -5.64 2.07
N ALA A 144 4.88 -5.38 1.80
CA ALA A 144 3.78 -5.75 2.70
C ALA A 144 2.49 -5.95 1.91
N MET A 145 1.60 -6.76 2.44
CA MET A 145 0.27 -7.03 1.90
C MET A 145 -0.73 -7.07 3.05
N LEU A 146 -1.90 -6.46 2.83
CA LEU A 146 -3.05 -6.58 3.72
C LEU A 146 -4.28 -6.92 2.88
N THR A 147 -5.15 -7.74 3.43
CA THR A 147 -6.42 -8.09 2.76
C THR A 147 -7.55 -8.06 3.78
N TYR A 148 -8.59 -7.33 3.45
CA TYR A 148 -9.79 -7.16 4.27
C TYR A 148 -11.01 -7.68 3.50
N PRO A 149 -12.01 -8.24 4.18
CA PRO A 149 -13.27 -8.59 3.53
C PRO A 149 -13.99 -7.34 3.03
N MET A 150 -14.86 -7.51 2.04
CA MET A 150 -15.58 -6.39 1.41
C MET A 150 -16.40 -5.55 2.41
N SER A 151 -16.89 -6.17 3.49
CA SER A 151 -17.71 -5.53 4.52
C SER A 151 -16.95 -4.65 5.50
N THR A 152 -15.60 -4.70 5.51
CA THR A 152 -14.77 -4.08 6.55
C THR A 152 -13.90 -2.98 5.96
N GLY A 153 -14.15 -1.72 6.33
CA GLY A 153 -13.29 -0.59 6.00
C GLY A 153 -11.89 -0.75 6.62
N ARG A 154 -10.86 -0.35 5.86
CA ARG A 154 -9.46 -0.48 6.27
C ARG A 154 -9.03 0.63 7.22
N ASN A 155 -7.99 0.35 7.99
CA ASN A 155 -7.26 1.35 8.76
C ASN A 155 -6.08 1.88 7.91
N PHE A 156 -6.25 3.01 7.24
CA PHE A 156 -5.20 3.59 6.40
C PHE A 156 -4.09 4.29 7.19
N ASP A 157 -4.31 4.64 8.46
CA ASP A 157 -3.23 5.08 9.35
C ASP A 157 -2.24 3.93 9.60
N GLU A 158 -2.75 2.69 9.71
CA GLU A 158 -1.90 1.50 9.78
C GLU A 158 -1.15 1.25 8.46
N VAL A 159 -1.76 1.50 7.31
CA VAL A 159 -1.07 1.41 6.01
C VAL A 159 0.09 2.42 5.95
N LEU A 160 -0.13 3.65 6.41
CA LEU A 160 0.91 4.67 6.48
C LEU A 160 2.02 4.29 7.46
N ARG A 161 1.66 3.83 8.67
CA ARG A 161 2.60 3.34 9.68
C ARG A 161 3.46 2.17 9.15
N LEU A 162 2.82 1.22 8.46
CA LEU A 162 3.51 0.08 7.87
C LEU A 162 4.47 0.50 6.76
N LEU A 163 4.08 1.45 5.91
CA LEU A 163 4.96 2.05 4.91
C LEU A 163 6.19 2.68 5.58
N GLU A 164 6.00 3.49 6.61
CA GLU A 164 7.10 4.13 7.36
C GLU A 164 8.05 3.09 7.96
N SER A 165 7.51 2.01 8.51
CA SER A 165 8.31 0.89 9.01
C SER A 165 9.11 0.22 7.89
N CYS A 166 8.49 -0.05 6.74
CA CYS A 166 9.17 -0.64 5.59
C CYS A 166 10.30 0.26 5.06
N GLN A 167 10.06 1.57 4.97
CA GLN A 167 11.06 2.54 4.53
C GLN A 167 12.24 2.62 5.49
N LEU A 168 11.96 2.73 6.79
CA LEU A 168 12.99 2.78 7.82
C LEU A 168 13.87 1.52 7.82
N THR A 169 13.25 0.35 7.77
CA THR A 169 13.98 -0.94 7.80
C THR A 169 14.73 -1.22 6.51
N ALA A 170 14.27 -0.70 5.38
CA ALA A 170 14.99 -0.77 4.10
C ALA A 170 16.25 0.11 4.09
N LYS A 171 16.21 1.27 4.76
CA LYS A 171 17.31 2.24 4.81
C LYS A 171 18.32 1.91 5.91
N HIS A 172 17.85 1.43 7.04
CA HIS A 172 18.64 1.16 8.22
C HIS A 172 18.57 -0.33 8.59
N GLN A 173 19.63 -0.85 9.15
CA GLN A 173 19.66 -2.24 9.64
C GLN A 173 19.00 -2.35 11.02
N VAL A 174 17.72 -2.03 11.07
CA VAL A 174 16.88 -2.06 12.27
C VAL A 174 15.58 -2.79 11.99
N ALA A 175 14.90 -3.17 13.05
CA ALA A 175 13.52 -3.69 13.02
C ALA A 175 12.65 -2.80 13.91
N THR A 176 11.39 -2.62 13.52
CA THR A 176 10.41 -1.90 14.33
C THR A 176 9.73 -2.87 15.31
N PRO A 177 9.63 -2.52 16.60
CA PRO A 177 8.91 -3.36 17.57
C PRO A 177 7.40 -3.34 17.33
N VAL A 178 6.68 -4.16 18.10
CA VAL A 178 5.22 -4.20 18.09
C VAL A 178 4.63 -2.80 18.31
N ASN A 179 3.61 -2.45 17.53
CA ASN A 179 2.89 -1.17 17.60
C ASN A 179 3.76 0.09 17.42
N TRP A 180 4.99 -0.07 16.95
CA TRP A 180 5.91 1.04 16.70
C TRP A 180 5.26 2.16 15.88
N LYS A 181 5.52 3.40 16.29
CA LYS A 181 5.18 4.61 15.56
C LYS A 181 6.44 5.39 15.22
N LYS A 182 6.40 6.16 14.15
CA LYS A 182 7.52 7.01 13.74
C LYS A 182 8.01 7.89 14.88
N GLY A 183 9.32 7.85 15.14
CA GLY A 183 9.97 8.57 16.23
C GLY A 183 10.24 7.73 17.48
N GLU A 184 9.63 6.54 17.59
CA GLU A 184 9.87 5.65 18.73
C GLU A 184 11.14 4.80 18.54
N ASP A 185 11.63 4.21 19.63
CA ASP A 185 12.81 3.37 19.65
C ASP A 185 12.65 2.15 18.72
N VAL A 186 13.76 1.70 18.15
CA VAL A 186 13.84 0.56 17.24
C VAL A 186 14.85 -0.48 17.74
N ILE A 187 14.86 -1.64 17.11
CA ILE A 187 15.69 -2.78 17.48
C ILE A 187 16.81 -2.94 16.45
N ILE A 188 18.07 -3.02 16.91
CA ILE A 188 19.20 -3.41 16.05
C ILE A 188 19.01 -4.87 15.66
N VAL A 189 18.98 -5.16 14.36
CA VAL A 189 18.79 -6.55 13.89
C VAL A 189 19.95 -7.46 14.31
N PRO A 190 19.72 -8.75 14.57
CA PRO A 190 20.78 -9.67 14.99
C PRO A 190 21.96 -9.81 14.02
N ALA A 191 21.73 -9.55 12.73
CA ALA A 191 22.77 -9.60 11.70
C ALA A 191 23.85 -8.52 11.85
N VAL A 192 23.61 -7.46 12.62
CA VAL A 192 24.61 -6.44 12.93
C VAL A 192 25.40 -6.87 14.13
N SER A 193 26.74 -7.09 13.98
CA SER A 193 27.62 -7.43 15.10
C SER A 193 27.71 -6.29 16.13
N ASP A 194 28.16 -6.59 17.34
CA ASP A 194 28.31 -5.56 18.38
C ASP A 194 29.38 -4.51 18.00
N GLU A 195 30.44 -4.92 17.28
CA GLU A 195 31.47 -4.00 16.74
C GLU A 195 30.86 -3.04 15.73
N ALA A 196 30.09 -3.58 14.77
CA ALA A 196 29.40 -2.76 13.76
C ALA A 196 28.33 -1.85 14.41
N ALA A 197 27.62 -2.36 15.41
CA ALA A 197 26.65 -1.59 16.17
C ALA A 197 27.31 -0.44 16.94
N LYS A 198 28.48 -0.63 17.59
CA LYS A 198 29.24 0.43 18.28
C LYS A 198 29.68 1.54 17.33
N ALA A 199 30.11 1.17 16.12
CA ALA A 199 30.47 2.15 15.10
C ALA A 199 29.25 2.97 14.64
N LYS A 200 28.11 2.33 14.46
CA LYS A 200 26.87 2.95 13.97
C LYS A 200 26.13 3.75 15.06
N TYR A 201 26.18 3.29 16.31
CA TYR A 201 25.51 3.86 17.47
C TYR A 201 26.53 4.16 18.58
N PRO A 202 27.36 5.21 18.44
CA PRO A 202 28.44 5.52 19.41
C PRO A 202 27.90 5.86 20.80
N GLY A 203 26.63 6.29 20.92
CA GLY A 203 25.94 6.49 22.19
C GLY A 203 25.51 5.19 22.89
N GLY A 204 25.78 4.03 22.29
CA GLY A 204 25.36 2.74 22.80
C GLY A 204 23.89 2.41 22.56
N TRP A 205 23.44 1.38 23.20
CA TRP A 205 22.03 0.89 23.14
C TRP A 205 21.61 0.30 24.48
N LYS A 206 20.29 0.20 24.69
CA LYS A 206 19.72 -0.55 25.81
C LYS A 206 19.66 -2.02 25.44
N ALA A 207 20.12 -2.92 26.29
CA ALA A 207 20.06 -4.37 26.09
C ALA A 207 19.48 -5.09 27.31
N PRO A 208 18.15 -5.10 27.49
CA PRO A 208 17.51 -5.89 28.56
C PRO A 208 17.85 -7.37 28.48
N LYS A 209 18.13 -7.86 27.27
CA LYS A 209 18.70 -9.17 26.97
C LYS A 209 19.72 -9.05 25.85
N PRO A 210 20.69 -9.96 25.71
CA PRO A 210 21.72 -9.88 24.66
C PRO A 210 21.14 -9.82 23.23
N TYR A 211 20.00 -10.43 23.00
CA TYR A 211 19.31 -10.44 21.70
C TYR A 211 18.37 -9.26 21.50
N LEU A 212 18.11 -8.43 22.51
CA LEU A 212 17.18 -7.28 22.44
C LEU A 212 17.96 -5.98 22.63
N ARG A 213 18.51 -5.47 21.53
CA ARG A 213 19.30 -4.23 21.48
C ARG A 213 18.44 -3.09 20.95
N ILE A 214 18.10 -2.16 21.83
CA ILE A 214 17.13 -1.06 21.57
C ILE A 214 17.90 0.25 21.45
N VAL A 215 17.63 1.00 20.39
CA VAL A 215 18.20 2.32 20.11
C VAL A 215 17.11 3.31 19.71
N PRO A 216 17.32 4.61 19.90
CA PRO A 216 16.49 5.63 19.28
C PRO A 216 16.41 5.44 17.77
N GLN A 217 15.25 5.78 17.19
CA GLN A 217 15.11 5.73 15.72
C GLN A 217 16.24 6.52 15.05
N PRO A 218 16.96 5.93 14.08
CA PRO A 218 17.92 6.67 13.27
C PRO A 218 17.24 7.85 12.56
N ARG A 219 17.93 8.98 12.50
CA ARG A 219 17.47 10.14 11.73
C ARG A 219 17.76 9.94 10.25
N ASP A 220 16.87 10.46 9.41
CA ASP A 220 17.04 10.50 7.96
C ASP A 220 18.11 11.48 7.51
#